data_ac33c467e68f50cf43e52182d91393a7
#
_entry.id   ac33c467e68f50cf43e52182d91393a7
#
_cell.length_a   1.000
_cell.length_b   1.000
_cell.length_c   1.000
_cell.angle_alpha   90.00
_cell.angle_beta   90.00
_cell.angle_gamma   90.00
#
_symmetry.space_group_name_H-M   'P 1'
#
loop_
_entity.id
_entity.type
_entity.pdbx_description
1 polymer ?
#
loop_
_entity_poly.entity_id
_entity_poly.type
_entity_poly.pdbx_seq_one_letter_code
_entity_poly.pdbx_strand_id
1 'polypeptide(L)'
;RARGVTLEARPVAWASLARRARRVYVGTSQAGLEALIQGVPVTCFGLPFYAGWGLTDDRMAIARRQARPDLVQLVAAAYVRYCRYVDPLSGQLTDALTVARQLASKKARDAAFAGPTTVLGVKRHKQHNIRRFFASRWGQLRFSVDSPQLISQVAAEQGRLLVWAAREPAGLAERARQAGVP
;
A
#
# COMPACT_ATOMS: atom_id res chain seq x y z
N ARG A 1 18.18 -17.96 -19.61
CA ARG A 1 18.04 -16.48 -19.63
C ARG A 1 18.00 -16.03 -21.06
N ALA A 2 16.84 -15.51 -21.54
CA ALA A 2 16.82 -14.81 -22.84
C ALA A 2 17.75 -13.58 -22.75
N ARG A 3 18.62 -13.38 -23.73
CA ARG A 3 19.53 -12.22 -23.74
C ARG A 3 18.70 -10.93 -23.69
N GLY A 4 19.00 -10.05 -22.72
CA GLY A 4 18.38 -8.74 -22.60
C GLY A 4 17.07 -8.69 -21.80
N VAL A 5 16.63 -9.80 -21.16
CA VAL A 5 15.45 -9.82 -20.28
C VAL A 5 15.88 -9.80 -18.81
N THR A 6 15.36 -8.84 -18.05
CA THR A 6 15.51 -8.77 -16.61
C THR A 6 14.23 -9.24 -15.95
N LEU A 7 14.32 -10.21 -15.04
CA LEU A 7 13.20 -10.65 -14.22
C LEU A 7 13.21 -9.87 -12.88
N GLU A 8 12.14 -9.10 -12.64
CA GLU A 8 11.92 -8.47 -11.34
C GLU A 8 11.00 -9.36 -10.50
N ALA A 9 11.58 -10.05 -9.52
CA ALA A 9 10.87 -10.96 -8.61
C ALA A 9 10.64 -10.36 -7.21
N ARG A 10 11.17 -9.16 -6.94
CA ARG A 10 11.00 -8.48 -5.66
C ARG A 10 9.60 -7.87 -5.53
N PRO A 11 9.06 -7.71 -4.31
CA PRO A 11 7.78 -7.04 -4.08
C PRO A 11 7.94 -5.53 -4.26
N VAL A 12 7.94 -5.07 -5.50
CA VAL A 12 8.01 -3.64 -5.86
C VAL A 12 6.61 -3.11 -6.20
N ALA A 13 6.38 -1.83 -5.91
CA ALA A 13 5.15 -1.18 -6.31
C ALA A 13 5.10 -1.04 -7.84
N TRP A 14 4.11 -1.68 -8.48
CA TRP A 14 3.94 -1.67 -9.93
C TRP A 14 3.99 -0.27 -10.54
N ALA A 15 3.29 0.70 -9.94
CA ALA A 15 3.28 2.09 -10.40
C ALA A 15 4.68 2.73 -10.48
N SER A 16 5.63 2.29 -9.64
CA SER A 16 7.01 2.78 -9.67
C SER A 16 7.80 2.18 -10.83
N LEU A 17 7.52 0.92 -11.21
CA LEU A 17 8.09 0.29 -12.40
C LEU A 17 7.49 0.87 -13.66
N ALA A 18 6.16 1.00 -13.73
CA ALA A 18 5.45 1.50 -14.89
C ALA A 18 5.96 2.88 -15.30
N ARG A 19 6.11 3.82 -14.38
CA ARG A 19 6.62 5.18 -14.67
C ARG A 19 8.01 5.23 -15.30
N ARG A 20 8.82 4.18 -15.15
CA ARG A 20 10.16 4.06 -15.74
C ARG A 20 10.15 3.36 -17.10
N ALA A 21 9.02 2.79 -17.50
CA ALA A 21 8.89 2.07 -18.75
C ALA A 21 8.58 3.03 -19.91
N ARG A 22 9.16 2.79 -21.08
CA ARG A 22 8.77 3.48 -22.33
C ARG A 22 7.43 2.98 -22.86
N ARG A 23 7.10 1.72 -22.60
CA ARG A 23 5.87 1.04 -23.01
C ARG A 23 5.64 -0.19 -22.14
N VAL A 24 4.39 -0.50 -21.89
CA VAL A 24 3.98 -1.69 -21.15
C VAL A 24 3.26 -2.65 -22.09
N TYR A 25 3.59 -3.93 -22.02
CA TYR A 25 2.98 -5.00 -22.80
C TYR A 25 2.21 -5.92 -21.88
N VAL A 26 0.95 -6.17 -22.19
CA VAL A 26 0.07 -6.99 -21.35
C VAL A 26 -0.78 -7.94 -22.18
N GLY A 27 -1.17 -9.07 -21.60
CA GLY A 27 -2.29 -9.86 -22.09
C GLY A 27 -3.59 -9.19 -21.70
N THR A 28 -4.13 -9.57 -20.51
CA THR A 28 -5.39 -9.05 -19.96
C THR A 28 -5.22 -8.43 -18.57
N SER A 29 -3.99 -8.19 -18.14
CA SER A 29 -3.65 -7.72 -16.81
C SER A 29 -4.16 -6.29 -16.55
N GLN A 30 -4.65 -6.04 -15.34
CA GLN A 30 -4.99 -4.72 -14.83
C GLN A 30 -3.78 -3.76 -14.80
N ALA A 31 -2.56 -4.29 -14.76
CA ALA A 31 -1.33 -3.51 -14.83
C ALA A 31 -1.28 -2.54 -16.03
N GLY A 32 -1.92 -2.90 -17.16
CA GLY A 32 -2.04 -2.01 -18.32
C GLY A 32 -2.87 -0.77 -18.03
N LEU A 33 -4.00 -0.87 -17.33
CA LEU A 33 -4.77 0.31 -16.94
C LEU A 33 -3.97 1.21 -15.98
N GLU A 34 -3.27 0.62 -15.02
CA GLU A 34 -2.42 1.39 -14.10
C GLU A 34 -1.29 2.11 -14.85
N ALA A 35 -0.73 1.50 -15.90
CA ALA A 35 0.24 2.15 -16.78
C ALA A 35 -0.37 3.31 -17.57
N LEU A 36 -1.57 3.15 -18.13
CA LEU A 36 -2.31 4.24 -18.80
C LEU A 36 -2.55 5.42 -17.86
N ILE A 37 -2.96 5.15 -16.61
CA ILE A 37 -3.14 6.19 -15.58
C ILE A 37 -1.84 6.93 -15.28
N GLN A 38 -0.68 6.28 -15.42
CA GLN A 38 0.65 6.88 -15.28
C GLN A 38 1.14 7.59 -16.56
N GLY A 39 0.32 7.63 -17.63
CA GLY A 39 0.70 8.22 -18.91
C GLY A 39 1.63 7.35 -19.75
N VAL A 40 1.77 6.06 -19.45
CA VAL A 40 2.66 5.15 -20.16
C VAL A 40 1.89 4.41 -21.25
N PRO A 41 2.37 4.42 -22.51
CA PRO A 41 1.75 3.70 -23.61
C PRO A 41 1.65 2.19 -23.34
N VAL A 42 0.51 1.58 -23.72
CA VAL A 42 0.22 0.17 -23.46
C VAL A 42 -0.10 -0.55 -24.78
N THR A 43 0.51 -1.72 -24.96
CA THR A 43 0.14 -2.67 -26.01
C THR A 43 -0.56 -3.87 -25.38
N CYS A 44 -1.78 -4.18 -25.85
CA CYS A 44 -2.58 -5.30 -25.38
C CYS A 44 -2.56 -6.44 -26.39
N PHE A 45 -2.16 -7.64 -25.96
CA PHE A 45 -2.24 -8.87 -26.73
C PHE A 45 -3.57 -9.62 -26.51
N GLY A 46 -4.31 -9.26 -25.49
CA GLY A 46 -5.66 -9.73 -25.21
C GLY A 46 -6.66 -8.56 -25.15
N LEU A 47 -7.87 -8.82 -24.65
CA LEU A 47 -8.98 -7.85 -24.61
C LEU A 47 -9.40 -7.51 -23.18
N PRO A 48 -8.54 -6.90 -22.33
CA PRO A 48 -8.98 -6.40 -21.06
C PRO A 48 -10.06 -5.34 -21.23
N PHE A 49 -10.75 -4.95 -20.15
CA PHE A 49 -11.88 -4.04 -20.25
C PHE A 49 -11.51 -2.65 -20.81
N TYR A 50 -10.27 -2.24 -20.66
CA TYR A 50 -9.74 -0.95 -21.12
C TYR A 50 -9.16 -0.98 -22.55
N ALA A 51 -9.03 -2.17 -23.18
CA ALA A 51 -8.58 -2.32 -24.58
C ALA A 51 -9.74 -2.08 -25.58
N GLY A 52 -9.44 -1.77 -26.84
CA GLY A 52 -10.40 -1.61 -27.91
C GLY A 52 -11.15 -0.27 -27.93
N TRP A 53 -10.76 0.70 -27.08
CA TRP A 53 -11.37 2.02 -26.99
C TRP A 53 -10.52 3.14 -27.62
N GLY A 54 -9.38 2.79 -28.22
CA GLY A 54 -8.43 3.75 -28.80
C GLY A 54 -7.40 4.31 -27.83
N LEU A 55 -7.36 3.81 -26.59
CA LEU A 55 -6.40 4.23 -25.54
C LEU A 55 -5.14 3.34 -25.51
N THR A 56 -5.19 2.19 -26.16
CA THR A 56 -4.14 1.17 -26.21
C THR A 56 -3.82 0.78 -27.66
N ASP A 57 -2.61 0.26 -27.86
CA ASP A 57 -2.23 -0.42 -29.10
C ASP A 57 -2.70 -1.89 -28.99
N ASP A 58 -3.83 -2.19 -29.62
CA ASP A 58 -4.50 -3.48 -29.47
C ASP A 58 -4.14 -4.45 -30.59
N ARG A 59 -3.68 -5.66 -30.24
CA ARG A 59 -3.37 -6.76 -31.16
C ARG A 59 -4.59 -7.61 -31.51
N MET A 60 -5.71 -7.38 -30.80
CA MET A 60 -7.00 -8.01 -31.07
C MET A 60 -8.06 -6.94 -31.21
N ALA A 61 -9.00 -7.15 -32.14
CA ALA A 61 -10.13 -6.26 -32.35
C ALA A 61 -11.41 -6.82 -31.67
N ILE A 62 -12.30 -5.91 -31.27
CA ILE A 62 -13.61 -6.25 -30.75
C ILE A 62 -14.65 -5.30 -31.35
N ALA A 63 -15.50 -5.79 -32.25
CA ALA A 63 -16.41 -4.99 -33.04
C ALA A 63 -17.41 -4.14 -32.21
N ARG A 64 -17.81 -4.62 -31.04
CA ARG A 64 -18.77 -3.91 -30.16
C ARG A 64 -18.20 -2.66 -29.47
N ARG A 65 -16.86 -2.48 -29.44
CA ARG A 65 -16.22 -1.34 -28.76
C ARG A 65 -15.93 -0.21 -29.76
N GLN A 66 -16.97 0.46 -30.21
CA GLN A 66 -16.87 1.52 -31.23
C GLN A 66 -16.65 2.92 -30.64
N ALA A 67 -17.04 3.15 -29.39
CA ALA A 67 -16.82 4.42 -28.72
C ALA A 67 -15.32 4.73 -28.56
N ARG A 68 -15.00 6.02 -28.41
CA ARG A 68 -13.62 6.51 -28.22
C ARG A 68 -13.59 7.42 -26.98
N PRO A 69 -13.82 6.85 -25.78
CA PRO A 69 -13.71 7.61 -24.55
C PRO A 69 -12.27 8.06 -24.32
N ASP A 70 -12.08 9.17 -23.64
CA ASP A 70 -10.80 9.49 -23.02
C ASP A 70 -10.57 8.60 -21.77
N LEU A 71 -9.35 8.69 -21.20
CA LEU A 71 -8.98 7.87 -20.04
C LEU A 71 -9.86 8.18 -18.81
N VAL A 72 -10.23 9.45 -18.61
CA VAL A 72 -11.05 9.87 -17.46
C VAL A 72 -12.46 9.30 -17.61
N GLN A 73 -13.04 9.35 -18.80
CA GLN A 73 -14.35 8.78 -19.10
C GLN A 73 -14.35 7.26 -18.91
N LEU A 74 -13.29 6.57 -19.36
CA LEU A 74 -13.15 5.12 -19.17
C LEU A 74 -13.06 4.76 -17.67
N VAL A 75 -12.21 5.46 -16.91
CA VAL A 75 -12.06 5.25 -15.46
C VAL A 75 -13.35 5.56 -14.73
N ALA A 76 -14.02 6.66 -15.07
CA ALA A 76 -15.31 7.01 -14.47
C ALA A 76 -16.38 5.94 -14.77
N ALA A 77 -16.46 5.45 -15.99
CA ALA A 77 -17.38 4.38 -16.36
C ALA A 77 -17.12 3.10 -15.56
N ALA A 78 -15.85 2.67 -15.48
CA ALA A 78 -15.47 1.43 -14.83
C ALA A 78 -15.56 1.50 -13.30
N TYR A 79 -15.00 2.55 -12.68
CA TYR A 79 -14.84 2.62 -11.22
C TYR A 79 -15.91 3.44 -10.50
N VAL A 80 -16.58 4.36 -11.18
CA VAL A 80 -17.62 5.18 -10.51
C VAL A 80 -19.04 4.68 -10.85
N ARG A 81 -19.29 4.35 -12.13
CA ARG A 81 -20.63 3.99 -12.57
C ARG A 81 -20.91 2.49 -12.51
N TYR A 82 -19.94 1.66 -12.84
CA TYR A 82 -20.12 0.21 -12.91
C TYR A 82 -19.90 -0.47 -11.55
N CYS A 83 -18.85 -0.11 -10.82
CA CYS A 83 -18.52 -0.73 -9.53
C CYS A 83 -19.48 -0.30 -8.43
N ARG A 84 -19.77 -1.24 -7.53
CA ARG A 84 -20.45 -0.99 -6.25
C ARG A 84 -19.45 -1.07 -5.12
N TYR A 85 -19.55 -0.13 -4.19
CA TYR A 85 -18.63 -0.02 -3.06
C TYR A 85 -19.36 -0.22 -1.75
N VAL A 86 -18.71 -0.93 -0.84
CA VAL A 86 -19.21 -1.16 0.52
C VAL A 86 -18.15 -0.65 1.49
N ASP A 87 -18.58 0.15 2.44
CA ASP A 87 -17.72 0.60 3.53
C ASP A 87 -17.38 -0.61 4.42
N PRO A 88 -16.08 -0.97 4.56
CA PRO A 88 -15.67 -2.15 5.32
C PRO A 88 -15.92 -2.06 6.83
N LEU A 89 -16.18 -0.87 7.36
CA LEU A 89 -16.46 -0.66 8.77
C LEU A 89 -17.95 -0.76 9.10
N SER A 90 -18.80 -0.15 8.28
CA SER A 90 -20.24 -0.13 8.51
C SER A 90 -21.01 -1.22 7.74
N GLY A 91 -20.42 -1.80 6.70
CA GLY A 91 -21.11 -2.73 5.80
C GLY A 91 -22.13 -2.08 4.88
N GLN A 92 -22.23 -0.75 4.87
CA GLN A 92 -23.20 0.00 4.08
C GLN A 92 -22.65 0.35 2.69
N LEU A 93 -23.56 0.56 1.73
CA LEU A 93 -23.16 1.06 0.41
C LEU A 93 -22.55 2.45 0.55
N THR A 94 -21.51 2.68 -0.23
CA THR A 94 -20.77 3.94 -0.25
C THR A 94 -20.30 4.25 -1.68
N ASP A 95 -19.42 5.22 -1.85
CA ASP A 95 -18.87 5.65 -3.13
C ASP A 95 -17.37 5.33 -3.26
N ALA A 96 -16.86 5.39 -4.51
CA ALA A 96 -15.48 5.10 -4.86
C ALA A 96 -14.48 5.97 -4.10
N LEU A 97 -14.79 7.26 -3.92
CA LEU A 97 -13.88 8.23 -3.30
C LEU A 97 -13.72 7.97 -1.80
N THR A 98 -14.82 7.63 -1.12
CA THR A 98 -14.81 7.25 0.29
C THR A 98 -13.91 6.02 0.51
N VAL A 99 -14.09 4.96 -0.29
CA VAL A 99 -13.24 3.76 -0.20
C VAL A 99 -11.78 4.08 -0.53
N ALA A 100 -11.52 4.88 -1.57
CA ALA A 100 -10.16 5.28 -1.91
C ALA A 100 -9.47 6.06 -0.77
N ARG A 101 -10.19 6.98 -0.10
CA ARG A 101 -9.67 7.71 1.08
C ARG A 101 -9.38 6.78 2.24
N GLN A 102 -10.26 5.81 2.52
CA GLN A 102 -10.04 4.82 3.58
C GLN A 102 -8.81 3.95 3.29
N LEU A 103 -8.64 3.49 2.05
CA LEU A 103 -7.47 2.73 1.61
C LEU A 103 -6.18 3.55 1.71
N ALA A 104 -6.22 4.83 1.32
CA ALA A 104 -5.08 5.74 1.45
C ALA A 104 -4.70 5.95 2.92
N SER A 105 -5.68 6.17 3.80
CA SER A 105 -5.46 6.31 5.24
C SER A 105 -4.89 5.03 5.86
N LYS A 106 -5.41 3.86 5.46
CA LYS A 106 -4.86 2.57 5.88
C LYS A 106 -3.42 2.41 5.43
N LYS A 107 -3.12 2.71 4.18
CA LYS A 107 -1.75 2.64 3.63
C LYS A 107 -0.79 3.57 4.36
N ALA A 108 -1.21 4.81 4.65
CA ALA A 108 -0.41 5.78 5.41
C ALA A 108 -0.13 5.27 6.82
N ARG A 109 -1.13 4.70 7.50
CA ARG A 109 -0.95 4.09 8.82
C ARG A 109 -0.03 2.87 8.78
N ASP A 110 -0.19 1.98 7.81
CA ASP A 110 0.69 0.82 7.63
C ASP A 110 2.15 1.25 7.41
N ALA A 111 2.37 2.32 6.66
CA ALA A 111 3.70 2.90 6.48
C ALA A 111 4.24 3.56 7.75
N ALA A 112 3.38 4.30 8.48
CA ALA A 112 3.76 4.95 9.74
C ALA A 112 4.19 3.95 10.82
N PHE A 113 3.62 2.74 10.82
CA PHE A 113 3.95 1.68 11.78
C PHE A 113 4.76 0.53 11.15
N ALA A 114 5.41 0.76 10.00
CA ALA A 114 6.34 -0.20 9.43
C ALA A 114 7.60 -0.36 10.32
N GLY A 115 8.18 -1.56 10.31
CA GLY A 115 9.38 -1.90 11.08
C GLY A 115 9.11 -2.31 12.53
N PRO A 116 10.20 -2.57 13.29
CA PRO A 116 10.12 -3.03 14.66
C PRO A 116 9.56 -1.94 15.59
N THR A 117 8.59 -2.31 16.42
CA THR A 117 8.02 -1.42 17.43
C THR A 117 8.00 -2.15 18.77
N THR A 118 8.69 -1.62 19.76
CA THR A 118 8.72 -2.16 21.12
C THR A 118 7.80 -1.35 22.02
N VAL A 119 6.93 -2.02 22.76
CA VAL A 119 5.89 -1.39 23.61
C VAL A 119 6.17 -1.65 25.06
N LEU A 120 6.19 -0.59 25.87
CA LEU A 120 6.43 -0.63 27.31
C LEU A 120 5.20 -0.20 28.13
N GLY A 121 5.15 -0.65 29.36
CA GLY A 121 4.17 -0.19 30.35
C GLY A 121 2.75 -0.71 30.16
N VAL A 122 2.50 -1.56 29.18
CA VAL A 122 1.16 -2.09 28.88
C VAL A 122 0.89 -3.37 29.67
N LYS A 123 -0.18 -3.36 30.48
CA LYS A 123 -0.65 -4.56 31.21
C LYS A 123 -1.07 -5.65 30.23
N ARG A 124 -0.84 -6.92 30.62
CA ARG A 124 -1.03 -8.09 29.77
C ARG A 124 -2.44 -8.17 29.13
N HIS A 125 -3.49 -7.88 29.90
CA HIS A 125 -4.86 -7.89 29.39
C HIS A 125 -5.17 -6.80 28.36
N LYS A 126 -4.37 -5.72 28.28
CA LYS A 126 -4.54 -4.65 27.30
C LYS A 126 -3.71 -4.88 26.02
N GLN A 127 -2.75 -5.82 26.03
CA GLN A 127 -1.86 -6.05 24.90
C GLN A 127 -2.60 -6.46 23.63
N HIS A 128 -3.69 -7.20 23.74
CA HIS A 128 -4.52 -7.57 22.60
C HIS A 128 -5.06 -6.35 21.86
N ASN A 129 -5.62 -5.38 22.58
CA ASN A 129 -6.15 -4.15 22.00
C ASN A 129 -5.03 -3.30 21.36
N ILE A 130 -3.88 -3.19 22.03
CA ILE A 130 -2.71 -2.50 21.49
C ILE A 130 -2.22 -3.16 20.20
N ARG A 131 -2.14 -4.51 20.16
CA ARG A 131 -1.78 -5.22 18.92
C ARG A 131 -2.74 -4.89 17.77
N ARG A 132 -4.04 -4.85 18.02
CA ARG A 132 -5.04 -4.52 17.00
C ARG A 132 -4.95 -3.07 16.54
N PHE A 133 -4.71 -2.14 17.47
CA PHE A 133 -4.64 -0.71 17.17
C PHE A 133 -3.40 -0.36 16.33
N PHE A 134 -2.25 -0.91 16.69
CA PHE A 134 -0.97 -0.67 16.00
C PHE A 134 -0.63 -1.73 14.94
N ALA A 135 -1.58 -2.60 14.58
CA ALA A 135 -1.37 -3.57 13.52
C ALA A 135 -0.99 -2.87 12.21
N SER A 136 0.13 -3.26 11.65
CA SER A 136 0.62 -2.81 10.36
C SER A 136 1.06 -4.02 9.53
N ARG A 137 0.82 -3.98 8.24
CA ARG A 137 1.24 -5.04 7.31
C ARG A 137 2.77 -5.26 7.32
N TRP A 138 3.51 -4.20 7.61
CA TRP A 138 4.98 -4.17 7.55
C TRP A 138 5.62 -3.97 8.92
N GLY A 139 4.81 -3.97 9.99
CA GLY A 139 5.26 -3.73 11.36
C GLY A 139 5.39 -5.01 12.16
N GLN A 140 6.33 -5.00 13.10
CA GLN A 140 6.50 -6.04 14.12
C GLN A 140 6.34 -5.42 15.49
N LEU A 141 5.28 -5.80 16.21
CA LEU A 141 4.99 -5.26 17.52
C LEU A 141 5.43 -6.26 18.61
N ARG A 142 6.30 -5.80 19.52
CA ARG A 142 6.77 -6.56 20.67
C ARG A 142 6.44 -5.82 21.97
N PHE A 143 6.14 -6.56 23.01
CA PHE A 143 5.97 -6.03 24.37
C PHE A 143 7.19 -6.38 25.20
N SER A 144 7.71 -5.41 25.91
CA SER A 144 8.89 -5.55 26.74
C SER A 144 8.71 -4.85 28.10
N VAL A 145 9.69 -5.05 28.97
CA VAL A 145 9.88 -4.30 30.19
C VAL A 145 11.13 -3.43 30.06
N ASP A 146 11.23 -2.38 30.84
CA ASP A 146 12.42 -1.55 30.85
C ASP A 146 13.63 -2.37 31.33
N SER A 147 14.74 -2.23 30.61
CA SER A 147 16.01 -2.85 30.94
C SER A 147 17.16 -1.95 30.46
N PRO A 148 18.37 -2.09 31.04
CA PRO A 148 19.53 -1.29 30.62
C PRO A 148 19.87 -1.43 29.11
N GLN A 149 19.59 -2.60 28.53
CA GLN A 149 19.91 -2.92 27.13
C GLN A 149 18.78 -2.57 26.15
N LEU A 150 17.59 -2.23 26.64
CA LEU A 150 16.41 -2.05 25.80
C LEU A 150 16.64 -1.02 24.71
N ILE A 151 17.11 0.17 25.07
CA ILE A 151 17.29 1.28 24.14
C ILE A 151 18.32 0.93 23.07
N SER A 152 19.45 0.32 23.43
CA SER A 152 20.46 -0.10 22.47
C SER A 152 19.96 -1.19 21.53
N GLN A 153 19.13 -2.13 22.00
CA GLN A 153 18.50 -3.12 21.14
C GLN A 153 17.51 -2.48 20.14
N VAL A 154 16.66 -1.56 20.59
CA VAL A 154 15.72 -0.86 19.73
C VAL A 154 16.47 -0.01 18.69
N ALA A 155 17.53 0.68 19.08
CA ALA A 155 18.38 1.45 18.17
C ALA A 155 19.06 0.57 17.12
N ALA A 156 19.65 -0.57 17.52
CA ALA A 156 20.29 -1.51 16.61
C ALA A 156 19.34 -2.09 15.55
N GLU A 157 18.07 -2.26 15.90
CA GLU A 157 17.03 -2.72 14.99
C GLU A 157 16.41 -1.59 14.15
N GLN A 158 16.87 -0.35 14.31
CA GLN A 158 16.22 0.84 13.73
C GLN A 158 14.72 0.90 14.07
N GLY A 159 14.39 0.42 15.26
CA GLY A 159 13.02 0.31 15.76
C GLY A 159 12.53 1.62 16.40
N ARG A 160 11.28 1.58 16.86
CA ARG A 160 10.67 2.65 17.64
C ARG A 160 10.21 2.15 18.99
N LEU A 161 10.03 3.09 19.92
CA LEU A 161 9.56 2.82 21.26
C LEU A 161 8.19 3.45 21.49
N LEU A 162 7.20 2.65 21.90
CA LEU A 162 5.91 3.12 22.35
C LEU A 162 5.80 2.90 23.85
N VAL A 163 5.45 3.94 24.58
CA VAL A 163 5.34 3.88 26.04
C VAL A 163 3.93 4.23 26.48
N TRP A 164 3.39 3.44 27.41
CA TRP A 164 2.16 3.82 28.08
C TRP A 164 2.48 4.96 29.05
N ALA A 165 2.07 6.19 28.72
CA ALA A 165 2.50 7.41 29.40
C ALA A 165 2.39 7.36 30.94
N ALA A 166 1.28 6.80 31.46
CA ALA A 166 1.10 6.64 32.93
C ALA A 166 2.07 5.62 33.58
N ARG A 167 2.98 5.00 32.83
CA ARG A 167 3.94 3.99 33.27
C ARG A 167 5.29 4.15 32.59
N GLU A 168 5.59 5.38 32.21
CA GLU A 168 6.91 5.69 31.65
C GLU A 168 7.98 5.57 32.74
N PRO A 169 8.99 4.75 32.55
CA PRO A 169 10.14 4.70 33.47
C PRO A 169 10.89 6.03 33.51
N ALA A 170 11.36 6.41 34.70
CA ALA A 170 12.10 7.66 34.88
C ALA A 170 13.32 7.72 33.93
N GLY A 171 13.49 8.84 33.21
CA GLY A 171 14.59 9.09 32.29
C GLY A 171 14.56 8.27 31.00
N LEU A 172 13.51 7.50 30.73
CA LEU A 172 13.41 6.70 29.51
C LEU A 172 13.42 7.57 28.25
N ALA A 173 12.62 8.64 28.22
CA ALA A 173 12.54 9.56 27.09
C ALA A 173 13.89 10.21 26.76
N GLU A 174 14.66 10.57 27.77
CA GLU A 174 15.99 11.15 27.60
C GLU A 174 16.97 10.12 27.04
N ARG A 175 17.02 8.91 27.58
CA ARG A 175 17.84 7.81 27.08
C ARG A 175 17.48 7.47 25.61
N ALA A 176 16.19 7.42 25.26
CA ALA A 176 15.74 7.14 23.90
C ALA A 176 16.19 8.25 22.94
N ARG A 177 16.04 9.51 23.34
CA ARG A 177 16.45 10.67 22.53
C ARG A 177 17.95 10.70 22.28
N GLN A 178 18.77 10.43 23.29
CA GLN A 178 20.24 10.35 23.16
C GLN A 178 20.69 9.21 22.23
N ALA A 179 19.92 8.12 22.18
CA ALA A 179 20.19 6.98 21.28
C ALA A 179 19.55 7.14 19.90
N GLY A 180 18.86 8.24 19.60
CA GLY A 180 18.15 8.47 18.33
C GLY A 180 16.96 7.53 18.11
N VAL A 181 16.36 6.99 19.17
CA VAL A 181 15.18 6.12 19.12
C VAL A 181 13.90 6.99 19.18
N PRO A 182 13.04 6.93 18.14
CA PRO A 182 11.77 7.67 18.10
C PRO A 182 10.69 7.01 18.98
#